data_ac87d152c54e1ff826de8537cb70dc2c
#
_entry.id   ac87d152c54e1ff826de8537cb70dc2c
#
_cell.length_a   1.000
_cell.length_b   1.000
_cell.length_c   1.000
_cell.angle_alpha   90.00
_cell.angle_beta   90.00
_cell.angle_gamma   90.00
#
_symmetry.space_group_name_H-M   'P 1'
#
loop_
_entity.id
_entity.type
_entity.pdbx_description
1 polymer ?
#
loop_
_entity_poly.entity_id
_entity_poly.type
_entity_poly.pdbx_seq_one_letter_code
_entity_poly.pdbx_strand_id
1 'polypeptide(L)'
;MWGVTGIIYNPEDVTKQEASTWKIINNDKFRRMITVKDNVRDTMFAAIGAIKSDKLRSQDFIRQADYTDKLAEEMNDTSKDTVDEVLEYLQQVKDNVYSFETDSGKIDAITGKISAGYQWSGDAVYIMQQAEANDVELNFAIPEECTNMYFDGWAMLKSGINGNSEKKKAAEAFVNFVSMPENAVRNMYYIGYTSVISGGQSPVIYDYLKWNYGLESLMEEDDTISEADAIDYSLGYFFSGVSNDSRYILRTSKAQTEGMLSAQYPTEEVMHRSAIMQYFDNDETARINQMWINVRCFNIHNVPVWVWIAAAVAIVGVIALRIADVIRHKKI
;
A
#
# COMPACT_ATOMS: atom_id res chain seq x y z
N MET A 1 0.31 15.16 -1.38
CA MET A 1 0.94 14.00 -2.08
C MET A 1 -0.12 13.10 -2.64
N TRP A 2 0.22 12.26 -3.59
CA TRP A 2 -0.65 11.21 -4.12
C TRP A 2 0.16 9.97 -4.46
N GLY A 3 -0.48 8.88 -4.73
CA GLY A 3 0.17 7.67 -5.18
C GLY A 3 -0.82 6.53 -5.39
N VAL A 4 -0.26 5.37 -5.67
CA VAL A 4 -0.99 4.11 -5.82
C VAL A 4 -0.44 3.08 -4.84
N THR A 5 -1.18 2.01 -4.64
CA THR A 5 -0.72 0.89 -3.83
C THR A 5 -0.27 -0.28 -4.70
N GLY A 6 0.69 -1.05 -4.21
CA GLY A 6 1.22 -2.19 -4.96
C GLY A 6 2.10 -3.09 -4.11
N ILE A 7 2.87 -3.91 -4.79
CA ILE A 7 3.77 -4.89 -4.20
C ILE A 7 5.20 -4.50 -4.51
N ILE A 8 5.98 -4.17 -3.47
CA ILE A 8 7.43 -4.14 -3.57
C ILE A 8 7.94 -5.59 -3.47
N TYR A 9 8.96 -5.93 -4.26
CA TYR A 9 9.45 -7.31 -4.30
C TYR A 9 10.92 -7.38 -4.68
N ASN A 10 11.60 -8.43 -4.19
CA ASN A 10 12.93 -8.82 -4.63
C ASN A 10 12.80 -9.66 -5.93
N PRO A 11 13.36 -9.22 -7.07
CA PRO A 11 13.24 -9.94 -8.34
C PRO A 11 13.98 -11.29 -8.36
N GLU A 12 14.91 -11.55 -7.44
CA GLU A 12 15.56 -12.85 -7.30
C GLU A 12 14.59 -13.92 -6.75
N ASP A 13 13.62 -13.53 -5.92
CA ASP A 13 12.68 -14.46 -5.26
C ASP A 13 11.30 -14.50 -5.94
N VAL A 14 10.85 -13.36 -6.44
CA VAL A 14 9.48 -13.11 -6.90
C VAL A 14 9.51 -12.54 -8.31
N THR A 15 8.81 -13.19 -9.23
CA THR A 15 8.66 -12.66 -10.59
C THR A 15 7.69 -11.50 -10.65
N LYS A 16 7.85 -10.61 -11.63
CA LYS A 16 6.89 -9.52 -11.89
C LYS A 16 5.45 -10.03 -11.99
N GLN A 17 5.23 -11.15 -12.69
CA GLN A 17 3.90 -11.72 -12.85
C GLN A 17 3.28 -12.14 -11.49
N GLU A 18 4.06 -12.71 -10.60
CA GLU A 18 3.60 -13.08 -9.25
C GLU A 18 3.30 -11.83 -8.39
N ALA A 19 4.10 -10.77 -8.53
CA ALA A 19 3.89 -9.50 -7.83
C ALA A 19 2.73 -8.66 -8.42
N SER A 20 2.32 -8.93 -9.68
CA SER A 20 1.28 -8.17 -10.38
C SER A 20 -0.15 -8.63 -10.05
N THR A 21 -0.38 -9.27 -8.91
CA THR A 21 -1.71 -9.68 -8.46
C THR A 21 -1.82 -9.65 -6.94
N TRP A 22 -2.98 -9.20 -6.42
CA TRP A 22 -3.26 -9.25 -4.99
C TRP A 22 -3.29 -10.67 -4.42
N LYS A 23 -3.44 -11.70 -5.27
CA LYS A 23 -3.38 -13.11 -4.83
C LYS A 23 -2.03 -13.49 -4.21
N ILE A 24 -0.97 -12.72 -4.46
CA ILE A 24 0.36 -12.98 -3.87
C ILE A 24 0.33 -13.01 -2.34
N ILE A 25 -0.52 -12.20 -1.69
CA ILE A 25 -0.57 -12.11 -0.22
C ILE A 25 -1.01 -13.40 0.47
N ASN A 26 -1.64 -14.32 -0.28
CA ASN A 26 -2.04 -15.65 0.22
C ASN A 26 -1.41 -16.79 -0.58
N ASN A 27 -0.31 -16.55 -1.29
CA ASN A 27 0.38 -17.58 -2.07
C ASN A 27 1.32 -18.39 -1.16
N ASP A 28 1.07 -19.69 -1.02
CA ASP A 28 1.86 -20.61 -0.18
C ASP A 28 3.35 -20.68 -0.58
N LYS A 29 3.70 -20.39 -1.85
CA LYS A 29 5.11 -20.30 -2.30
C LYS A 29 5.89 -19.29 -1.46
N PHE A 30 5.26 -18.21 -1.01
CA PHE A 30 5.89 -17.12 -0.29
C PHE A 30 5.51 -17.10 1.21
N ARG A 31 5.18 -18.28 1.76
CA ARG A 31 4.77 -18.40 3.16
C ARG A 31 5.82 -17.85 4.10
N ARG A 32 5.42 -16.91 4.96
CA ARG A 32 6.29 -16.17 5.90
C ARG A 32 7.36 -15.29 5.25
N MET A 33 7.16 -14.94 3.98
CA MET A 33 8.08 -14.11 3.21
C MET A 33 7.43 -12.80 2.71
N ILE A 34 6.19 -12.55 3.07
CA ILE A 34 5.41 -11.37 2.64
C ILE A 34 4.90 -10.58 3.84
N THR A 35 4.92 -9.25 3.74
CA THR A 35 4.22 -8.36 4.68
C THR A 35 3.00 -7.71 4.03
N VAL A 36 1.99 -7.45 4.85
CA VAL A 36 0.76 -6.76 4.46
C VAL A 36 0.51 -5.61 5.43
N LYS A 37 -0.16 -4.54 5.00
CA LYS A 37 -0.43 -3.38 5.85
C LYS A 37 -1.30 -3.71 7.07
N ASP A 38 -0.91 -3.24 8.25
CA ASP A 38 -1.74 -3.28 9.47
C ASP A 38 -2.75 -2.12 9.47
N ASN A 39 -3.55 -2.07 8.41
CA ASN A 39 -4.58 -1.08 8.16
C ASN A 39 -5.81 -1.77 7.57
N VAL A 40 -6.95 -1.64 8.25
CA VAL A 40 -8.18 -2.34 7.84
C VAL A 40 -8.61 -2.00 6.41
N ARG A 41 -8.49 -0.74 6.01
CA ARG A 41 -8.94 -0.27 4.69
C ARG A 41 -8.03 -0.79 3.57
N ASP A 42 -6.71 -0.63 3.72
CA ASP A 42 -5.73 -1.11 2.74
C ASP A 42 -5.81 -2.63 2.59
N THR A 43 -5.82 -3.36 3.71
CA THR A 43 -5.81 -4.83 3.67
C THR A 43 -7.14 -5.39 3.15
N MET A 44 -8.29 -4.77 3.48
CA MET A 44 -9.58 -5.13 2.89
C MET A 44 -9.58 -4.90 1.37
N PHE A 45 -9.03 -3.77 0.90
CA PHE A 45 -8.92 -3.48 -0.53
C PHE A 45 -8.12 -4.56 -1.27
N ALA A 46 -6.95 -4.92 -0.75
CA ALA A 46 -6.13 -6.00 -1.32
C ALA A 46 -6.86 -7.35 -1.33
N ALA A 47 -7.58 -7.67 -0.24
CA ALA A 47 -8.37 -8.91 -0.15
C ALA A 47 -9.53 -8.92 -1.17
N ILE A 48 -10.27 -7.83 -1.33
CA ILE A 48 -11.32 -7.70 -2.37
C ILE A 48 -10.70 -7.90 -3.76
N GLY A 49 -9.57 -7.26 -4.06
CA GLY A 49 -8.85 -7.45 -5.32
C GLY A 49 -8.48 -8.91 -5.57
N ALA A 50 -8.01 -9.62 -4.54
CA ALA A 50 -7.64 -11.03 -4.64
C ALA A 50 -8.85 -11.96 -4.86
N ILE A 51 -9.92 -11.81 -4.06
CA ILE A 51 -11.11 -12.68 -4.14
C ILE A 51 -11.92 -12.43 -5.41
N LYS A 52 -11.98 -11.19 -5.88
CA LYS A 52 -12.69 -10.80 -7.12
C LYS A 52 -11.78 -10.79 -8.36
N SER A 53 -10.53 -11.25 -8.27
CA SER A 53 -9.50 -11.17 -9.32
C SER A 53 -10.01 -11.64 -10.70
N ASP A 54 -10.66 -12.79 -10.78
CA ASP A 54 -11.11 -13.36 -12.05
C ASP A 54 -12.20 -12.48 -12.71
N LYS A 55 -13.07 -11.86 -11.91
CA LYS A 55 -14.08 -10.90 -12.38
C LYS A 55 -13.40 -9.61 -12.86
N LEU A 56 -12.57 -9.02 -12.02
CA LEU A 56 -11.94 -7.71 -12.27
C LEU A 56 -11.02 -7.73 -13.50
N ARG A 57 -10.39 -8.87 -13.80
CA ARG A 57 -9.50 -9.07 -14.97
C ARG A 57 -10.24 -9.58 -16.20
N SER A 58 -11.53 -9.89 -16.12
CA SER A 58 -12.27 -10.39 -17.26
C SER A 58 -12.49 -9.31 -18.33
N GLN A 59 -12.36 -9.68 -19.59
CA GLN A 59 -12.60 -8.77 -20.71
C GLN A 59 -14.02 -8.22 -20.74
N ASP A 60 -14.99 -9.01 -20.27
CA ASP A 60 -16.40 -8.61 -20.18
C ASP A 60 -16.60 -7.51 -19.13
N PHE A 61 -15.81 -7.49 -18.06
CA PHE A 61 -15.83 -6.44 -17.05
C PHE A 61 -15.10 -5.18 -17.53
N ILE A 62 -13.87 -5.33 -18.06
CA ILE A 62 -13.01 -4.22 -18.48
C ILE A 62 -13.62 -3.39 -19.64
N ARG A 63 -14.38 -4.04 -20.55
CA ARG A 63 -14.96 -3.37 -21.71
C ARG A 63 -16.30 -2.70 -21.44
N GLN A 64 -16.79 -2.69 -20.23
CA GLN A 64 -18.04 -1.99 -19.91
C GLN A 64 -17.85 -0.48 -20.04
N ALA A 65 -18.86 0.21 -20.55
CA ALA A 65 -18.79 1.66 -20.77
C ALA A 65 -18.64 2.46 -19.46
N ASP A 66 -19.10 1.87 -18.34
CA ASP A 66 -19.03 2.41 -16.99
C ASP A 66 -18.01 1.66 -16.11
N TYR A 67 -16.94 1.15 -16.74
CA TYR A 67 -15.93 0.31 -16.09
C TYR A 67 -15.36 0.95 -14.80
N THR A 68 -14.96 2.21 -14.85
CA THR A 68 -14.35 2.89 -13.70
C THR A 68 -15.30 3.02 -12.52
N ASP A 69 -16.57 3.31 -12.79
CA ASP A 69 -17.59 3.42 -11.75
C ASP A 69 -17.86 2.06 -11.11
N LYS A 70 -18.01 1.01 -11.94
CA LYS A 70 -18.19 -0.36 -11.47
C LYS A 70 -16.99 -0.91 -10.73
N LEU A 71 -15.78 -0.56 -11.18
CA LEU A 71 -14.56 -0.92 -10.47
C LEU A 71 -14.55 -0.29 -9.07
N ALA A 72 -14.91 0.99 -8.98
CA ALA A 72 -15.01 1.68 -7.69
C ALA A 72 -16.08 1.05 -6.78
N GLU A 73 -17.24 0.67 -7.32
CA GLU A 73 -18.29 -0.05 -6.58
C GLU A 73 -17.79 -1.39 -6.05
N GLU A 74 -17.15 -2.21 -6.90
CA GLU A 74 -16.62 -3.52 -6.51
C GLU A 74 -15.55 -3.43 -5.42
N MET A 75 -14.64 -2.44 -5.53
CA MET A 75 -13.52 -2.30 -4.61
C MET A 75 -13.91 -1.62 -3.28
N ASN A 76 -15.07 -0.98 -3.23
CA ASN A 76 -15.62 -0.36 -2.01
C ASN A 76 -16.84 -1.12 -1.46
N ASP A 77 -17.06 -2.37 -1.92
CA ASP A 77 -18.19 -3.18 -1.48
C ASP A 77 -18.04 -3.61 -0.01
N THR A 78 -18.92 -3.07 0.83
CA THR A 78 -19.03 -3.38 2.26
C THR A 78 -20.24 -4.23 2.59
N SER A 79 -20.87 -4.85 1.60
CA SER A 79 -21.98 -5.80 1.82
C SER A 79 -21.55 -6.90 2.80
N LYS A 80 -22.55 -7.46 3.50
CA LYS A 80 -22.26 -8.52 4.48
C LYS A 80 -21.54 -9.70 3.84
N ASP A 81 -21.98 -10.10 2.64
CA ASP A 81 -21.43 -11.26 1.95
C ASP A 81 -19.96 -11.03 1.57
N THR A 82 -19.62 -9.86 1.00
CA THR A 82 -18.23 -9.50 0.69
C THR A 82 -17.37 -9.41 1.95
N VAL A 83 -17.88 -8.83 3.04
CA VAL A 83 -17.12 -8.71 4.29
C VAL A 83 -16.88 -10.08 4.93
N ASP A 84 -17.84 -11.00 4.85
CA ASP A 84 -17.68 -12.38 5.33
C ASP A 84 -16.62 -13.15 4.50
N GLU A 85 -16.63 -13.02 3.17
CA GLU A 85 -15.61 -13.61 2.28
C GLU A 85 -14.22 -13.03 2.55
N VAL A 86 -14.12 -11.71 2.73
CA VAL A 86 -12.86 -11.03 3.10
C VAL A 86 -12.34 -11.53 4.44
N LEU A 87 -13.21 -11.74 5.45
CA LEU A 87 -12.82 -12.29 6.73
C LEU A 87 -12.18 -13.68 6.57
N GLU A 88 -12.84 -14.58 5.85
CA GLU A 88 -12.33 -15.94 5.60
C GLU A 88 -10.98 -15.90 4.87
N TYR A 89 -10.86 -15.08 3.84
CA TYR A 89 -9.62 -14.91 3.10
C TYR A 89 -8.49 -14.34 3.96
N LEU A 90 -8.76 -13.28 4.74
CA LEU A 90 -7.75 -12.64 5.59
C LEU A 90 -7.32 -13.50 6.79
N GLN A 91 -8.14 -14.44 7.24
CA GLN A 91 -7.71 -15.45 8.22
C GLN A 91 -6.65 -16.39 7.64
N GLN A 92 -6.78 -16.78 6.36
CA GLN A 92 -5.76 -17.55 5.65
C GLN A 92 -4.49 -16.70 5.42
N VAL A 93 -4.65 -15.45 4.97
CA VAL A 93 -3.54 -14.49 4.81
C VAL A 93 -2.76 -14.35 6.12
N LYS A 94 -3.44 -14.23 7.26
CA LYS A 94 -2.80 -14.14 8.59
C LYS A 94 -1.87 -15.33 8.88
N ASP A 95 -2.27 -16.52 8.48
CA ASP A 95 -1.47 -17.74 8.67
C ASP A 95 -0.32 -17.84 7.66
N ASN A 96 -0.43 -17.15 6.53
CA ASN A 96 0.53 -17.20 5.43
C ASN A 96 1.60 -16.10 5.54
N VAL A 97 1.23 -14.85 5.84
CA VAL A 97 2.17 -13.72 5.84
C VAL A 97 3.21 -13.78 6.95
N TYR A 98 4.33 -13.09 6.74
CA TYR A 98 5.32 -12.86 7.79
C TYR A 98 4.73 -12.01 8.92
N SER A 99 4.15 -10.86 8.55
CA SER A 99 3.46 -9.98 9.51
C SER A 99 2.48 -9.02 8.82
N PHE A 100 1.51 -8.54 9.60
CA PHE A 100 0.85 -7.27 9.33
C PHE A 100 1.70 -6.16 9.94
N GLU A 101 2.02 -5.13 9.17
CA GLU A 101 2.95 -4.08 9.57
C GLU A 101 2.54 -2.70 9.04
N THR A 102 3.04 -1.62 9.63
CA THR A 102 2.86 -0.26 9.14
C THR A 102 4.16 0.30 8.58
N ASP A 103 5.24 0.28 9.38
CA ASP A 103 6.53 0.86 9.01
C ASP A 103 7.70 -0.13 9.04
N SER A 104 7.60 -1.22 9.80
CA SER A 104 8.67 -2.21 9.96
C SER A 104 9.01 -2.95 8.67
N GLY A 105 8.04 -3.13 7.78
CA GLY A 105 8.22 -3.78 6.49
C GLY A 105 9.19 -3.07 5.56
N LYS A 106 9.42 -1.76 5.74
CA LYS A 106 10.43 -1.01 5.00
C LYS A 106 11.83 -1.59 5.24
N ILE A 107 12.20 -1.73 6.51
CA ILE A 107 13.50 -2.30 6.90
C ILE A 107 13.56 -3.80 6.56
N ASP A 108 12.47 -4.54 6.75
CA ASP A 108 12.41 -5.96 6.47
C ASP A 108 12.64 -6.24 4.95
N ALA A 109 12.14 -5.36 4.06
CA ALA A 109 12.41 -5.43 2.61
C ALA A 109 13.86 -5.07 2.26
N ILE A 110 14.39 -3.93 2.77
CA ILE A 110 15.76 -3.48 2.52
C ILE A 110 16.80 -4.52 2.96
N THR A 111 16.53 -5.23 4.04
CA THR A 111 17.46 -6.22 4.61
C THR A 111 17.26 -7.63 4.06
N GLY A 112 16.37 -7.83 3.07
CA GLY A 112 16.10 -9.13 2.46
C GLY A 112 15.42 -10.15 3.40
N LYS A 113 14.79 -9.67 4.48
CA LYS A 113 14.07 -10.53 5.43
C LYS A 113 12.72 -10.99 4.90
N ILE A 114 12.15 -10.24 3.97
CA ILE A 114 10.94 -10.55 3.24
C ILE A 114 11.23 -10.48 1.74
N SER A 115 10.55 -11.31 0.96
CA SER A 115 10.69 -11.32 -0.50
C SER A 115 9.71 -10.38 -1.19
N ALA A 116 8.60 -10.03 -0.53
CA ALA A 116 7.64 -9.05 -1.04
C ALA A 116 6.86 -8.36 0.09
N GLY A 117 6.27 -7.21 -0.22
CA GLY A 117 5.47 -6.46 0.73
C GLY A 117 4.43 -5.57 0.07
N TYR A 118 3.23 -5.50 0.65
CA TYR A 118 2.23 -4.53 0.25
C TYR A 118 2.68 -3.13 0.70
N GLN A 119 2.84 -2.19 -0.25
CA GLN A 119 3.33 -0.84 0.04
C GLN A 119 2.53 0.24 -0.69
N TRP A 120 2.52 1.45 -0.12
CA TRP A 120 2.18 2.68 -0.81
C TRP A 120 3.35 3.05 -1.73
N SER A 121 3.07 3.54 -2.93
CA SER A 121 4.10 3.79 -3.94
C SER A 121 5.20 4.76 -3.48
N GLY A 122 4.87 5.77 -2.66
CA GLY A 122 5.87 6.67 -2.09
C GLY A 122 6.81 5.97 -1.11
N ASP A 123 6.29 5.08 -0.26
CA ASP A 123 7.12 4.24 0.61
C ASP A 123 7.96 3.27 -0.21
N ALA A 124 7.41 2.72 -1.31
CA ALA A 124 8.17 1.83 -2.20
C ALA A 124 9.35 2.56 -2.85
N VAL A 125 9.18 3.80 -3.30
CA VAL A 125 10.29 4.62 -3.83
C VAL A 125 11.37 4.82 -2.76
N TYR A 126 10.99 5.21 -1.55
CA TYR A 126 11.93 5.36 -0.44
C TYR A 126 12.68 4.04 -0.14
N ILE A 127 11.96 2.91 -0.12
CA ILE A 127 12.57 1.59 0.13
C ILE A 127 13.56 1.24 -0.98
N MET A 128 13.19 1.43 -2.25
CA MET A 128 14.07 1.16 -3.40
C MET A 128 15.34 2.02 -3.34
N GLN A 129 15.22 3.33 -3.06
CA GLN A 129 16.39 4.21 -2.88
C GLN A 129 17.32 3.75 -1.75
N GLN A 130 16.76 3.30 -0.62
CA GLN A 130 17.58 2.79 0.48
C GLN A 130 18.18 1.42 0.18
N ALA A 131 17.49 0.58 -0.59
CA ALA A 131 17.98 -0.72 -1.00
C ALA A 131 19.14 -0.60 -1.99
N GLU A 132 19.03 0.28 -3.00
CA GLU A 132 20.13 0.57 -3.94
C GLU A 132 21.40 1.05 -3.22
N ALA A 133 21.25 1.90 -2.19
CA ALA A 133 22.39 2.34 -1.37
C ALA A 133 23.08 1.20 -0.58
N ASN A 134 22.48 0.00 -0.54
CA ASN A 134 22.98 -1.20 0.12
C ASN A 134 23.20 -2.36 -0.88
N ASP A 135 23.30 -2.09 -2.17
CA ASP A 135 23.47 -3.07 -3.25
C ASP A 135 22.34 -4.13 -3.29
N VAL A 136 21.11 -3.76 -2.93
CA VAL A 136 19.92 -4.62 -2.99
C VAL A 136 18.98 -4.11 -4.07
N GLU A 137 18.67 -4.96 -5.05
CA GLU A 137 17.68 -4.66 -6.08
C GLU A 137 16.27 -4.97 -5.57
N LEU A 138 15.38 -3.98 -5.65
CA LEU A 138 13.95 -4.14 -5.38
C LEU A 138 13.14 -3.48 -6.49
N ASN A 139 12.04 -4.13 -6.86
CA ASN A 139 11.12 -3.66 -7.88
C ASN A 139 9.73 -3.41 -7.31
N PHE A 140 8.90 -2.65 -8.02
CA PHE A 140 7.52 -2.36 -7.64
C PHE A 140 6.54 -2.77 -8.72
N ALA A 141 5.57 -3.61 -8.38
CA ALA A 141 4.50 -4.03 -9.27
C ALA A 141 3.15 -3.54 -8.78
N ILE A 142 2.33 -3.07 -9.72
CA ILE A 142 0.97 -2.63 -9.45
C ILE A 142 0.01 -3.73 -9.90
N PRO A 143 -0.81 -4.30 -8.99
CA PRO A 143 -1.69 -5.43 -9.32
C PRO A 143 -2.65 -5.12 -10.47
N GLU A 144 -2.83 -6.12 -11.34
CA GLU A 144 -3.62 -5.98 -12.57
C GLU A 144 -5.14 -5.95 -12.31
N GLU A 145 -5.58 -6.41 -11.16
CA GLU A 145 -6.99 -6.35 -10.77
C GLU A 145 -7.48 -4.92 -10.58
N CYS A 146 -6.77 -4.19 -9.77
CA CYS A 146 -7.03 -2.80 -9.41
C CYS A 146 -5.96 -2.32 -8.44
N THR A 147 -5.73 -1.02 -8.38
CA THR A 147 -4.95 -0.39 -7.32
C THR A 147 -5.75 0.70 -6.62
N ASN A 148 -5.47 0.94 -5.33
CA ASN A 148 -5.98 2.12 -4.66
C ASN A 148 -5.15 3.34 -5.07
N MET A 149 -5.82 4.36 -5.61
CA MET A 149 -5.25 5.68 -5.80
C MET A 149 -5.60 6.53 -4.58
N TYR A 150 -4.57 7.00 -3.86
CA TYR A 150 -4.74 7.79 -2.65
C TYR A 150 -4.24 9.22 -2.82
N PHE A 151 -4.80 10.12 -2.01
CA PHE A 151 -4.42 11.53 -1.94
C PHE A 151 -4.26 11.94 -0.48
N ASP A 152 -3.13 12.59 -0.19
CA ASP A 152 -2.89 13.24 1.09
C ASP A 152 -3.05 14.74 0.93
N GLY A 153 -3.78 15.35 1.84
CA GLY A 153 -4.09 16.76 1.78
C GLY A 153 -3.94 17.45 3.13
N TRP A 154 -3.68 18.75 3.08
CA TRP A 154 -3.67 19.61 4.25
C TRP A 154 -5.09 19.95 4.66
N ALA A 155 -5.43 19.77 5.94
CA ALA A 155 -6.72 20.13 6.49
C ALA A 155 -6.58 21.13 7.64
N MET A 156 -7.31 22.24 7.55
CA MET A 156 -7.40 23.22 8.64
C MET A 156 -8.57 22.86 9.56
N LEU A 157 -8.27 22.46 10.79
CA LEU A 157 -9.29 22.15 11.77
C LEU A 157 -10.00 23.43 12.24
N LYS A 158 -11.33 23.46 12.21
CA LYS A 158 -12.13 24.60 12.70
C LYS A 158 -11.80 24.96 14.17
N SER A 159 -11.61 23.95 15.02
CA SER A 159 -11.21 24.12 16.42
C SER A 159 -9.81 24.71 16.58
N GLY A 160 -8.86 24.36 15.69
CA GLY A 160 -7.50 24.90 15.69
C GLY A 160 -7.44 26.38 15.30
N ILE A 161 -8.20 26.74 14.28
CA ILE A 161 -8.31 28.15 13.82
C ILE A 161 -9.13 28.96 14.79
N ASN A 162 -10.25 28.44 15.29
CA ASN A 162 -11.14 29.05 16.29
C ASN A 162 -11.52 30.51 15.99
N GLY A 163 -11.84 30.81 14.72
CA GLY A 163 -12.18 32.17 14.27
C GLY A 163 -11.02 33.17 14.20
N ASN A 164 -9.79 32.74 14.51
CA ASN A 164 -8.63 33.62 14.48
C ASN A 164 -8.10 33.75 13.03
N SER A 165 -8.29 34.97 12.46
CA SER A 165 -7.90 35.26 11.07
C SER A 165 -6.41 35.20 10.84
N GLU A 166 -5.57 35.53 11.82
CA GLU A 166 -4.11 35.50 11.67
C GLU A 166 -3.59 34.06 11.67
N LYS A 167 -4.16 33.17 12.50
CA LYS A 167 -3.86 31.73 12.42
C LYS A 167 -4.25 31.14 11.06
N LYS A 168 -5.43 31.54 10.53
CA LYS A 168 -5.88 31.10 9.21
C LYS A 168 -4.91 31.53 8.12
N LYS A 169 -4.54 32.82 8.09
CA LYS A 169 -3.56 33.36 7.13
C LYS A 169 -2.20 32.66 7.21
N ALA A 170 -1.72 32.40 8.44
CA ALA A 170 -0.46 31.69 8.64
C ALA A 170 -0.52 30.23 8.10
N ALA A 171 -1.62 29.52 8.33
CA ALA A 171 -1.83 28.18 7.79
C ALA A 171 -1.91 28.18 6.27
N GLU A 172 -2.65 29.13 5.66
CA GLU A 172 -2.72 29.31 4.21
C GLU A 172 -1.34 29.64 3.61
N ALA A 173 -0.57 30.52 4.25
CA ALA A 173 0.77 30.87 3.82
C ALA A 173 1.72 29.65 3.87
N PHE A 174 1.62 28.82 4.91
CA PHE A 174 2.39 27.58 5.01
C PHE A 174 2.03 26.60 3.89
N VAL A 175 0.74 26.35 3.66
CA VAL A 175 0.30 25.44 2.58
C VAL A 175 0.74 25.97 1.21
N ASN A 176 0.60 27.28 0.96
CA ASN A 176 1.08 27.89 -0.27
C ASN A 176 2.60 27.71 -0.44
N PHE A 177 3.39 27.92 0.63
CA PHE A 177 4.84 27.76 0.60
C PHE A 177 5.25 26.31 0.25
N VAL A 178 4.68 25.30 0.91
CA VAL A 178 5.02 23.90 0.63
C VAL A 178 4.50 23.41 -0.73
N SER A 179 3.52 24.12 -1.30
CA SER A 179 2.95 23.83 -2.63
C SER A 179 3.65 24.57 -3.78
N MET A 180 4.65 25.42 -3.51
CA MET A 180 5.50 25.98 -4.56
C MET A 180 6.24 24.84 -5.28
N PRO A 181 6.33 24.84 -6.63
CA PRO A 181 6.96 23.75 -7.37
C PRO A 181 8.36 23.38 -6.89
N GLU A 182 9.18 24.36 -6.55
CA GLU A 182 10.54 24.17 -6.04
C GLU A 182 10.58 23.48 -4.67
N ASN A 183 9.59 23.75 -3.80
CA ASN A 183 9.47 23.08 -2.51
C ASN A 183 8.81 21.70 -2.65
N ALA A 184 7.90 21.54 -3.60
CA ALA A 184 7.31 20.26 -3.93
C ALA A 184 8.38 19.26 -4.41
N VAL A 185 9.30 19.68 -5.30
CA VAL A 185 10.45 18.87 -5.75
C VAL A 185 11.32 18.44 -4.57
N ARG A 186 11.66 19.36 -3.66
CA ARG A 186 12.47 19.02 -2.48
C ARG A 186 11.80 17.97 -1.62
N ASN A 187 10.48 18.07 -1.43
CA ASN A 187 9.72 17.06 -0.71
C ASN A 187 9.73 15.71 -1.46
N MET A 188 9.48 15.71 -2.78
CA MET A 188 9.51 14.49 -3.59
C MET A 188 10.86 13.77 -3.46
N TYR A 189 11.95 14.51 -3.62
CA TYR A 189 13.30 13.95 -3.50
C TYR A 189 13.57 13.34 -2.11
N TYR A 190 13.14 14.04 -1.04
CA TYR A 190 13.46 13.63 0.32
C TYR A 190 12.62 12.46 0.84
N ILE A 191 11.34 12.37 0.45
CA ILE A 191 10.41 11.37 1.02
C ILE A 191 9.95 10.30 0.01
N GLY A 192 10.31 10.42 -1.28
CA GLY A 192 9.91 9.49 -2.34
C GLY A 192 8.46 9.64 -2.84
N TYR A 193 7.62 10.42 -2.18
CA TYR A 193 6.22 10.59 -2.53
C TYR A 193 6.02 11.59 -3.67
N THR A 194 5.06 11.30 -4.55
CA THR A 194 4.72 12.15 -5.68
C THR A 194 3.86 13.34 -5.24
N SER A 195 4.23 14.54 -5.66
CA SER A 195 3.41 15.73 -5.45
C SER A 195 2.23 15.77 -6.42
N VAL A 196 1.09 16.31 -5.97
CA VAL A 196 -0.03 16.69 -6.86
C VAL A 196 0.28 17.94 -7.66
N ILE A 197 1.37 18.65 -7.35
CA ILE A 197 1.83 19.83 -8.09
C ILE A 197 2.62 19.35 -9.30
N SER A 198 2.12 19.64 -10.49
CA SER A 198 2.81 19.33 -11.75
C SER A 198 3.74 20.46 -12.24
N GLY A 199 3.76 21.59 -11.52
CA GLY A 199 4.58 22.76 -11.85
C GLY A 199 3.87 23.81 -12.71
N GLY A 200 2.76 23.49 -13.38
CA GLY A 200 2.03 24.40 -14.26
C GLY A 200 2.92 24.93 -15.38
N GLN A 201 3.28 26.23 -15.36
CA GLN A 201 4.23 26.82 -16.32
C GLN A 201 5.70 26.66 -15.92
N SER A 202 5.98 26.22 -14.66
CA SER A 202 7.33 25.96 -14.19
C SER A 202 7.77 24.56 -14.62
N PRO A 203 8.92 24.38 -15.30
CA PRO A 203 9.39 23.07 -15.72
C PRO A 203 10.02 22.27 -14.58
N VAL A 204 10.18 22.84 -13.38
CA VAL A 204 11.04 22.30 -12.30
C VAL A 204 10.69 20.86 -11.91
N ILE A 205 9.40 20.48 -11.90
CA ILE A 205 8.99 19.11 -11.59
C ILE A 205 9.43 18.15 -12.71
N TYR A 206 9.19 18.51 -13.97
CA TYR A 206 9.60 17.68 -15.10
C TYR A 206 11.13 17.63 -15.27
N ASP A 207 11.82 18.75 -14.99
CA ASP A 207 13.30 18.79 -14.98
C ASP A 207 13.87 17.91 -13.88
N TYR A 208 13.22 17.85 -12.71
CA TYR A 208 13.57 16.91 -11.66
C TYR A 208 13.45 15.45 -12.13
N LEU A 209 12.37 15.11 -12.86
CA LEU A 209 12.20 13.74 -13.37
C LEU A 209 13.26 13.40 -14.43
N LYS A 210 13.63 14.34 -15.29
CA LYS A 210 14.74 14.16 -16.25
C LYS A 210 16.07 13.94 -15.54
N TRP A 211 16.34 14.71 -14.49
CA TRP A 211 17.55 14.55 -13.71
C TRP A 211 17.59 13.22 -12.94
N ASN A 212 16.46 12.79 -12.38
CA ASN A 212 16.41 11.61 -11.49
C ASN A 212 16.24 10.29 -12.26
N TYR A 213 15.57 10.31 -13.42
CA TYR A 213 15.19 9.11 -14.16
C TYR A 213 15.55 9.17 -15.65
N GLY A 214 16.09 10.27 -16.14
CA GLY A 214 16.49 10.40 -17.55
C GLY A 214 17.66 9.49 -17.89
N LEU A 215 17.64 8.89 -19.08
CA LEU A 215 18.67 7.92 -19.51
C LEU A 215 20.09 8.48 -19.41
N GLU A 216 20.29 9.75 -19.79
CA GLU A 216 21.61 10.40 -19.72
C GLU A 216 22.13 10.41 -18.27
N SER A 217 21.29 10.83 -17.32
CA SER A 217 21.67 10.85 -15.89
C SER A 217 21.93 9.43 -15.35
N LEU A 218 21.10 8.47 -15.71
CA LEU A 218 21.27 7.07 -15.31
C LEU A 218 22.58 6.47 -15.85
N MET A 219 22.97 6.79 -17.10
CA MET A 219 24.24 6.35 -17.70
C MET A 219 25.46 7.05 -17.09
N GLU A 220 25.30 8.24 -16.51
CA GLU A 220 26.37 8.90 -15.76
C GLU A 220 26.60 8.29 -14.37
N GLU A 221 25.55 7.71 -13.77
CA GLU A 221 25.59 7.10 -12.43
C GLU A 221 25.99 5.61 -12.47
N ASP A 222 25.60 4.88 -13.55
CA ASP A 222 25.82 3.44 -13.69
C ASP A 222 26.32 3.11 -15.11
N ASP A 223 27.59 2.73 -15.22
CA ASP A 223 28.27 2.32 -16.47
C ASP A 223 27.66 1.06 -17.14
N THR A 224 26.79 0.32 -16.44
CA THR A 224 26.11 -0.87 -16.99
C THR A 224 24.87 -0.49 -17.81
N ILE A 225 24.31 0.70 -17.60
CA ILE A 225 23.16 1.23 -18.37
C ILE A 225 23.66 1.80 -19.69
N SER A 226 22.96 1.48 -20.77
CA SER A 226 23.35 1.88 -22.12
C SER A 226 22.15 2.32 -22.96
N GLU A 227 22.41 2.87 -24.15
CA GLU A 227 21.39 3.20 -25.16
C GLU A 227 20.54 1.99 -25.59
N ALA A 228 21.02 0.77 -25.40
CA ALA A 228 20.27 -0.46 -25.70
C ALA A 228 19.12 -0.69 -24.68
N ASP A 229 19.20 -0.08 -23.52
CA ASP A 229 18.20 -0.19 -22.44
C ASP A 229 17.13 0.91 -22.55
N ALA A 230 17.30 1.83 -23.50
CA ALA A 230 16.46 3.02 -23.66
C ALA A 230 15.02 2.69 -24.05
N ILE A 231 14.08 3.34 -23.37
CA ILE A 231 12.68 3.41 -23.76
C ILE A 231 12.15 4.85 -23.63
N ASP A 232 11.08 5.13 -24.33
CA ASP A 232 10.32 6.37 -24.21
C ASP A 232 9.15 6.15 -23.23
N TYR A 233 9.15 6.90 -22.13
CA TYR A 233 8.12 6.85 -21.09
C TYR A 233 7.26 8.11 -21.13
N SER A 234 5.94 7.96 -21.41
CA SER A 234 5.04 9.10 -21.52
C SER A 234 4.56 9.58 -20.15
N LEU A 235 4.82 10.85 -19.86
CA LEU A 235 4.34 11.59 -18.70
C LEU A 235 3.25 12.62 -19.03
N GLY A 236 2.84 12.70 -20.31
CA GLY A 236 1.88 13.69 -20.81
C GLY A 236 0.56 13.70 -20.08
N TYR A 237 0.05 12.52 -19.68
CA TYR A 237 -1.17 12.39 -18.88
C TYR A 237 -1.13 13.25 -17.61
N PHE A 238 0.00 13.28 -16.89
CA PHE A 238 0.17 14.00 -15.63
C PHE A 238 0.48 15.49 -15.80
N PHE A 239 1.17 15.87 -16.87
CA PHE A 239 1.69 17.23 -17.05
C PHE A 239 0.83 18.10 -17.99
N SER A 240 0.12 17.51 -18.93
CA SER A 240 -0.72 18.24 -19.87
C SER A 240 -2.14 17.70 -20.03
N GLY A 241 -2.45 16.53 -19.45
CA GLY A 241 -3.70 15.81 -19.66
C GLY A 241 -3.81 15.17 -21.06
N VAL A 242 -2.70 15.09 -21.80
CA VAL A 242 -2.63 14.48 -23.14
C VAL A 242 -1.57 13.38 -23.11
N SER A 243 -1.99 12.12 -23.18
CA SER A 243 -1.16 10.93 -22.95
C SER A 243 0.12 10.87 -23.77
N ASN A 244 0.07 11.27 -25.03
CA ASN A 244 1.21 11.22 -25.96
C ASN A 244 1.76 12.61 -26.30
N ASP A 245 1.71 13.55 -25.34
CA ASP A 245 2.30 14.86 -25.54
C ASP A 245 3.83 14.74 -25.62
N SER A 246 4.38 15.02 -26.80
CA SER A 246 5.81 14.87 -27.07
C SER A 246 6.72 15.73 -26.19
N ARG A 247 6.18 16.79 -25.57
CA ARG A 247 6.91 17.63 -24.61
C ARG A 247 7.25 16.92 -23.30
N TYR A 248 6.49 15.87 -22.99
CA TYR A 248 6.58 15.13 -21.72
C TYR A 248 6.83 13.63 -21.95
N ILE A 249 7.58 13.31 -23.00
CA ILE A 249 8.14 11.97 -23.20
C ILE A 249 9.52 11.96 -22.58
N LEU A 250 9.70 11.13 -21.56
CA LEU A 250 10.98 10.94 -20.89
C LEU A 250 11.69 9.72 -21.47
N ARG A 251 12.88 9.94 -22.08
CA ARG A 251 13.75 8.84 -22.44
C ARG A 251 14.45 8.33 -21.19
N THR A 252 14.25 7.07 -20.86
CA THR A 252 14.72 6.43 -19.61
C THR A 252 15.17 5.00 -19.86
N SER A 253 15.68 4.30 -18.85
CA SER A 253 15.98 2.88 -18.94
C SER A 253 14.74 2.02 -18.75
N LYS A 254 14.72 0.84 -19.36
CA LYS A 254 13.62 -0.14 -19.24
C LYS A 254 13.38 -0.55 -17.78
N ALA A 255 14.42 -0.62 -16.95
CA ALA A 255 14.30 -0.93 -15.53
C ALA A 255 13.36 0.03 -14.78
N GLN A 256 13.30 1.30 -15.18
CA GLN A 256 12.42 2.28 -14.56
C GLN A 256 10.92 2.00 -14.78
N THR A 257 10.55 1.11 -15.72
CA THR A 257 9.15 0.66 -15.86
C THR A 257 8.67 -0.29 -14.77
N GLU A 258 9.60 -0.81 -13.95
CA GLU A 258 9.35 -1.64 -12.77
C GLU A 258 9.96 -1.01 -11.51
N GLY A 259 10.61 0.13 -11.67
CA GLY A 259 11.33 0.87 -10.63
C GLY A 259 10.58 2.10 -10.12
N MET A 260 11.36 3.05 -9.62
CA MET A 260 10.86 4.23 -8.93
C MET A 260 10.02 5.15 -9.82
N LEU A 261 10.37 5.30 -11.10
CA LEU A 261 9.60 6.13 -12.03
C LEU A 261 8.16 5.61 -12.17
N SER A 262 7.99 4.32 -12.40
CA SER A 262 6.65 3.71 -12.54
C SER A 262 5.86 3.71 -11.22
N ALA A 263 6.52 3.68 -10.09
CA ALA A 263 5.89 3.83 -8.77
C ALA A 263 5.38 5.27 -8.55
N GLN A 264 6.13 6.29 -8.96
CA GLN A 264 5.74 7.70 -8.84
C GLN A 264 4.74 8.16 -9.90
N TYR A 265 4.93 7.72 -11.14
CA TYR A 265 4.11 8.09 -12.29
C TYR A 265 3.72 6.84 -13.07
N PRO A 266 2.77 6.06 -12.58
CA PRO A 266 2.30 4.86 -13.28
C PRO A 266 1.69 5.21 -14.63
N THR A 267 1.60 4.25 -15.53
CA THR A 267 1.03 4.47 -16.87
C THR A 267 -0.44 4.86 -16.80
N GLU A 268 -0.95 5.52 -17.84
CA GLU A 268 -2.38 5.86 -17.94
C GLU A 268 -3.28 4.62 -17.81
N GLU A 269 -2.86 3.46 -18.33
CA GLU A 269 -3.57 2.20 -18.19
C GLU A 269 -3.76 1.83 -16.69
N VAL A 270 -2.72 2.01 -15.87
CA VAL A 270 -2.81 1.81 -14.42
C VAL A 270 -3.79 2.80 -13.79
N MET A 271 -3.77 4.06 -14.23
CA MET A 271 -4.70 5.07 -13.72
C MET A 271 -6.15 4.71 -14.03
N HIS A 272 -6.43 4.17 -15.22
CA HIS A 272 -7.77 3.70 -15.59
C HIS A 272 -8.28 2.51 -14.78
N ARG A 273 -7.38 1.65 -14.27
CA ARG A 273 -7.71 0.53 -13.38
C ARG A 273 -7.45 0.84 -11.90
N SER A 274 -7.51 2.11 -11.53
CA SER A 274 -7.40 2.56 -10.15
C SER A 274 -8.78 2.85 -9.56
N ALA A 275 -8.96 2.60 -8.28
CA ALA A 275 -10.13 3.01 -7.54
C ALA A 275 -9.73 3.80 -6.29
N ILE A 276 -10.55 4.78 -5.91
CA ILE A 276 -10.37 5.55 -4.67
C ILE A 276 -11.19 4.90 -3.57
N MET A 277 -10.61 4.74 -2.38
CA MET A 277 -11.35 4.31 -1.20
C MET A 277 -12.38 5.36 -0.80
N GLN A 278 -13.66 4.99 -0.86
CA GLN A 278 -14.77 5.88 -0.58
C GLN A 278 -15.03 6.03 0.92
N TYR A 279 -15.82 7.04 1.27
CA TYR A 279 -16.35 7.20 2.62
C TYR A 279 -17.32 6.06 2.94
N PHE A 280 -17.20 5.50 4.13
CA PHE A 280 -18.12 4.52 4.67
C PHE A 280 -18.92 5.14 5.81
N ASP A 281 -20.19 4.82 5.88
CA ASP A 281 -21.05 5.25 6.99
C ASP A 281 -20.69 4.54 8.31
N ASN A 282 -21.42 4.83 9.38
CA ASN A 282 -21.12 4.28 10.70
C ASN A 282 -21.34 2.76 10.77
N ASP A 283 -22.35 2.24 10.07
CA ASP A 283 -22.69 0.82 10.09
C ASP A 283 -21.70 0.01 9.26
N GLU A 284 -21.32 0.53 8.09
CA GLU A 284 -20.26 -0.01 7.24
C GLU A 284 -18.91 -0.03 7.98
N THR A 285 -18.57 1.12 8.58
CA THR A 285 -17.33 1.25 9.37
C THR A 285 -17.33 0.29 10.56
N ALA A 286 -18.44 0.12 11.27
CA ALA A 286 -18.54 -0.83 12.36
C ALA A 286 -18.36 -2.29 11.89
N ARG A 287 -18.96 -2.63 10.73
CA ARG A 287 -18.87 -3.97 10.12
C ARG A 287 -17.44 -4.32 9.75
N ILE A 288 -16.73 -3.44 9.03
CA ILE A 288 -15.34 -3.71 8.62
C ILE A 288 -14.38 -3.70 9.81
N ASN A 289 -14.60 -2.85 10.83
CA ASN A 289 -13.81 -2.87 12.04
C ASN A 289 -14.01 -4.16 12.84
N GLN A 290 -15.25 -4.69 12.91
CA GLN A 290 -15.51 -5.97 13.56
C GLN A 290 -14.84 -7.12 12.80
N MET A 291 -14.90 -7.11 11.47
CA MET A 291 -14.16 -8.04 10.61
C MET A 291 -12.66 -7.99 10.93
N TRP A 292 -12.07 -6.79 10.98
CA TRP A 292 -10.65 -6.61 11.27
C TRP A 292 -10.24 -7.11 12.66
N ILE A 293 -11.07 -6.86 13.68
CA ILE A 293 -10.87 -7.41 15.02
C ILE A 293 -10.84 -8.95 14.97
N ASN A 294 -11.73 -9.57 14.21
CA ASN A 294 -11.79 -11.02 14.06
C ASN A 294 -10.57 -11.58 13.30
N VAL A 295 -9.98 -10.83 12.38
CA VAL A 295 -8.72 -11.20 11.71
C VAL A 295 -7.55 -11.08 12.70
N ARG A 296 -7.45 -9.96 13.43
CA ARG A 296 -6.27 -9.64 14.26
C ARG A 296 -6.25 -10.37 15.60
N CYS A 297 -7.41 -10.55 16.20
CA CYS A 297 -7.54 -11.20 17.50
C CYS A 297 -7.60 -12.73 17.39
N PHE A 298 -7.30 -13.39 18.48
CA PHE A 298 -7.53 -14.83 18.60
C PHE A 298 -9.04 -15.11 18.55
N ASN A 299 -9.45 -15.93 17.61
CA ASN A 299 -10.82 -16.42 17.56
C ASN A 299 -11.00 -17.48 18.67
N ILE A 300 -11.66 -17.11 19.76
CA ILE A 300 -11.92 -18.00 20.90
C ILE A 300 -12.68 -19.27 20.46
N HIS A 301 -13.44 -19.21 19.37
CA HIS A 301 -14.16 -20.37 18.82
C HIS A 301 -13.22 -21.45 18.24
N ASN A 302 -11.97 -21.09 17.89
CA ASN A 302 -10.98 -22.03 17.37
C ASN A 302 -10.07 -22.62 18.46
N VAL A 303 -10.31 -22.27 19.74
CA VAL A 303 -9.55 -22.89 20.84
C VAL A 303 -10.04 -24.34 21.01
N PRO A 304 -9.16 -25.34 20.87
CA PRO A 304 -9.54 -26.74 21.01
C PRO A 304 -10.18 -26.99 22.38
N VAL A 305 -11.23 -27.83 22.40
CA VAL A 305 -11.99 -28.13 23.62
C VAL A 305 -11.12 -28.60 24.79
N TRP A 306 -10.02 -29.31 24.48
CA TRP A 306 -9.08 -29.76 25.51
C TRP A 306 -8.42 -28.63 26.30
N VAL A 307 -8.23 -27.44 25.69
CA VAL A 307 -7.66 -26.26 26.36
C VAL A 307 -8.63 -25.77 27.45
N TRP A 308 -9.93 -25.74 27.15
CA TRP A 308 -10.96 -25.38 28.11
C TRP A 308 -11.06 -26.39 29.25
N ILE A 309 -10.91 -27.67 28.94
CA ILE A 309 -10.87 -28.74 29.94
C ILE A 309 -9.63 -28.55 30.82
N ALA A 310 -8.45 -28.31 30.27
CA ALA A 310 -7.23 -28.08 31.03
C ALA A 310 -7.33 -26.84 31.92
N ALA A 311 -7.90 -25.75 31.43
CA ALA A 311 -8.14 -24.54 32.21
C ALA A 311 -9.11 -24.81 33.38
N ALA A 312 -10.20 -25.53 33.15
CA ALA A 312 -11.14 -25.90 34.20
C ALA A 312 -10.49 -26.79 35.28
N VAL A 313 -9.70 -27.78 34.87
CA VAL A 313 -8.96 -28.65 35.80
C VAL A 313 -7.95 -27.83 36.64
N ALA A 314 -7.24 -26.90 36.02
CA ALA A 314 -6.31 -26.01 36.73
C ALA A 314 -7.03 -25.15 37.79
N ILE A 315 -8.19 -24.56 37.44
CA ILE A 315 -9.01 -23.76 38.34
C ILE A 315 -9.50 -24.61 39.52
N VAL A 316 -10.04 -25.81 39.27
CA VAL A 316 -10.47 -26.73 40.31
C VAL A 316 -9.32 -27.14 41.24
N GLY A 317 -8.13 -27.39 40.65
CA GLY A 317 -6.91 -27.69 41.42
C GLY A 317 -6.51 -26.55 42.36
N VAL A 318 -6.52 -25.31 41.90
CA VAL A 318 -6.22 -24.13 42.71
C VAL A 318 -7.25 -23.95 43.84
N ILE A 319 -8.54 -24.16 43.54
CA ILE A 319 -9.61 -24.10 44.57
C ILE A 319 -9.40 -25.18 45.62
N ALA A 320 -9.13 -26.42 45.24
CA ALA A 320 -8.88 -27.53 46.12
C ALA A 320 -7.66 -27.28 47.04
N LEU A 321 -6.56 -26.76 46.50
CA LEU A 321 -5.38 -26.37 47.27
C LEU A 321 -5.70 -25.28 48.29
N ARG A 322 -6.48 -24.27 47.92
CA ARG A 322 -6.92 -23.21 48.84
C ARG A 322 -7.81 -23.76 49.97
N ILE A 323 -8.75 -24.64 49.65
CA ILE A 323 -9.60 -25.28 50.63
C ILE A 323 -8.75 -26.12 51.61
N ALA A 324 -7.80 -26.92 51.11
CA ALA A 324 -6.90 -27.71 51.90
C ALA A 324 -6.05 -26.85 52.87
N ASP A 325 -5.56 -25.71 52.35
CA ASP A 325 -4.79 -24.75 53.17
C ASP A 325 -5.63 -24.14 54.28
N VAL A 326 -6.84 -23.70 53.98
CA VAL A 326 -7.79 -23.17 54.98
C VAL A 326 -8.14 -24.22 56.07
N ILE A 327 -8.31 -25.50 55.66
CA ILE A 327 -8.59 -26.59 56.60
C ILE A 327 -7.38 -26.87 57.50
N ARG A 328 -6.15 -26.81 56.94
CA ARG A 328 -4.92 -26.96 57.72
C ARG A 328 -4.76 -25.85 58.77
N HIS A 329 -5.01 -24.61 58.41
CA HIS A 329 -4.89 -23.46 59.32
C HIS A 329 -6.03 -23.38 60.36
N LYS A 330 -7.16 -24.07 60.13
CA LYS A 330 -8.23 -24.19 61.19
C LYS A 330 -8.00 -25.32 62.18
N LYS A 331 -6.99 -26.19 62.02
CA LYS A 331 -6.65 -27.30 62.92
C LYS A 331 -5.48 -26.99 63.82
N ILE A 332 -4.98 -25.77 63.81
CA ILE A 332 -4.05 -25.19 64.77
C ILE A 332 -4.83 -24.17 65.65
#